data_0eed92be8ed30adc6f8f685804b614bd
#
_entry.id   0eed92be8ed30adc6f8f685804b614bd
#
_cell.length_a   1.000
_cell.length_b   1.000
_cell.length_c   1.000
_cell.angle_alpha   90.00
_cell.angle_beta   90.00
_cell.angle_gamma   90.00
#
_symmetry.space_group_name_H-M   'P 1'
#
loop_
_entity.id
_entity.type
_entity.pdbx_description
1 polymer ?
#
loop_
_entity_poly.entity_id
_entity_poly.type
_entity_poly.pdbx_seq_one_letter_code
_entity_poly.pdbx_strand_id
1 'polypeptide(L)'
;MKERLDVLLVKRNLAESREKAKALIMSGIVYVNGQKEDKAGTTFDETAPIEVRGNTLKYVSRGGLKLEKAMTHFGVELKDKICMDVGASTGGFTDCMLQNGAVKVYSVDVGHGQLAWKLRNDERVVCMEKTNIRYVTHENIPDEIGFSSIDVSFISLTKVLGPVKALLKDDGQVVCLIKPQFEAGREKVGKKGVVRDKAVHLEVIEMVIAFAKSIGFEILNLEFSPIKGPEGNIEYLLHLQNHPEGEDGPVIYEEMPVDPVKIVEEAHAALDKE
;
A
#
# COMPACT_ATOMS: atom_id res chain seq x y z
N MET A 1 -6.38 33.82 -26.77
CA MET A 1 -5.68 34.54 -25.67
C MET A 1 -4.65 33.58 -25.08
N LYS A 2 -3.48 34.08 -24.60
CA LYS A 2 -2.50 33.17 -23.96
C LYS A 2 -2.78 33.04 -22.47
N GLU A 3 -2.78 31.82 -21.96
CA GLU A 3 -3.03 31.51 -20.58
C GLU A 3 -1.98 30.49 -20.06
N ARG A 4 -1.72 30.50 -18.76
CA ARG A 4 -0.77 29.57 -18.11
C ARG A 4 -1.25 28.13 -18.21
N LEU A 5 -0.33 27.18 -18.41
CA LEU A 5 -0.65 25.77 -18.55
C LEU A 5 -1.35 25.19 -17.32
N ASP A 6 -0.92 25.54 -16.10
CA ASP A 6 -1.58 25.10 -14.87
C ASP A 6 -3.04 25.60 -14.75
N VAL A 7 -3.34 26.76 -15.30
CA VAL A 7 -4.70 27.31 -15.34
C VAL A 7 -5.53 26.63 -16.44
N LEU A 8 -4.94 26.44 -17.63
CA LEU A 8 -5.61 25.77 -18.75
C LEU A 8 -6.04 24.35 -18.42
N LEU A 9 -5.20 23.58 -17.71
CA LEU A 9 -5.56 22.22 -17.27
C LEU A 9 -6.80 22.21 -16.38
N VAL A 10 -6.92 23.16 -15.46
CA VAL A 10 -8.11 23.27 -14.58
C VAL A 10 -9.33 23.75 -15.39
N LYS A 11 -9.20 24.78 -16.21
CA LYS A 11 -10.29 25.29 -17.06
C LYS A 11 -10.88 24.22 -17.99
N ARG A 12 -10.06 23.25 -18.42
CA ARG A 12 -10.47 22.18 -19.33
C ARG A 12 -10.86 20.88 -18.61
N ASN A 13 -10.98 20.90 -17.28
CA ASN A 13 -11.27 19.73 -16.44
C ASN A 13 -10.24 18.58 -16.61
N LEU A 14 -9.00 18.90 -16.99
CA LEU A 14 -7.88 17.96 -17.06
C LEU A 14 -7.15 17.83 -15.71
N ALA A 15 -7.44 18.72 -14.77
CA ALA A 15 -6.98 18.66 -13.38
C ALA A 15 -8.02 19.30 -12.46
N GLU A 16 -8.18 18.75 -11.25
CA GLU A 16 -9.18 19.21 -10.28
C GLU A 16 -8.78 20.53 -9.59
N SER A 17 -7.47 20.80 -9.49
CA SER A 17 -6.93 22.01 -8.89
C SER A 17 -5.62 22.42 -9.57
N ARG A 18 -5.18 23.69 -9.34
CA ARG A 18 -3.89 24.17 -9.86
C ARG A 18 -2.69 23.42 -9.27
N GLU A 19 -2.77 22.97 -8.02
CA GLU A 19 -1.73 22.15 -7.38
C GLU A 19 -1.62 20.80 -8.09
N LYS A 20 -2.75 20.13 -8.38
CA LYS A 20 -2.77 18.89 -9.16
C LYS A 20 -2.29 19.11 -10.60
N ALA A 21 -2.70 20.20 -11.24
CA ALA A 21 -2.20 20.56 -12.56
C ALA A 21 -0.66 20.70 -12.58
N LYS A 22 -0.08 21.39 -11.59
CA LYS A 22 1.38 21.50 -11.45
C LYS A 22 2.04 20.14 -11.27
N ALA A 23 1.47 19.27 -10.44
CA ALA A 23 1.99 17.91 -10.22
C ALA A 23 1.98 17.08 -11.52
N LEU A 24 0.90 17.15 -12.31
CA LEU A 24 0.80 16.49 -13.62
C LEU A 24 1.84 17.02 -14.61
N ILE A 25 2.06 18.33 -14.66
CA ILE A 25 3.05 18.95 -15.54
C ILE A 25 4.46 18.52 -15.11
N MET A 26 4.78 18.62 -13.81
CA MET A 26 6.09 18.24 -13.27
C MET A 26 6.39 16.74 -13.41
N SER A 27 5.36 15.88 -13.42
CA SER A 27 5.54 14.45 -13.70
C SER A 27 5.82 14.14 -15.16
N GLY A 28 5.76 15.16 -16.03
CA GLY A 28 6.12 15.08 -17.44
C GLY A 28 5.13 14.28 -18.29
N ILE A 29 3.88 14.22 -17.89
CA ILE A 29 2.81 13.53 -18.63
C ILE A 29 1.90 14.49 -19.40
N VAL A 30 2.14 15.79 -19.31
CA VAL A 30 1.39 16.82 -20.06
C VAL A 30 2.08 17.13 -21.36
N TYR A 31 1.32 17.11 -22.44
CA TYR A 31 1.79 17.44 -23.79
C TYR A 31 0.94 18.56 -24.35
N VAL A 32 1.59 19.56 -24.95
CA VAL A 32 0.94 20.67 -25.66
C VAL A 32 1.45 20.70 -27.10
N ASN A 33 0.53 20.69 -28.05
CA ASN A 33 0.87 20.59 -29.50
C ASN A 33 1.76 19.34 -29.77
N GLY A 34 1.56 18.24 -29.04
CA GLY A 34 2.34 17.00 -29.18
C GLY A 34 3.73 17.02 -28.53
N GLN A 35 4.17 18.15 -27.94
CA GLN A 35 5.45 18.27 -27.24
C GLN A 35 5.25 18.20 -25.73
N LYS A 36 6.14 17.48 -25.03
CA LYS A 36 6.14 17.36 -23.59
C LYS A 36 6.45 18.71 -22.94
N GLU A 37 5.64 19.07 -21.92
CA GLU A 37 5.83 20.28 -21.12
C GLU A 37 6.00 19.92 -19.64
N ASP A 38 7.04 20.48 -19.02
CA ASP A 38 7.40 20.26 -17.63
C ASP A 38 7.33 21.51 -16.75
N LYS A 39 7.00 22.67 -17.35
CA LYS A 39 6.92 23.97 -16.67
C LYS A 39 5.48 24.47 -16.56
N ALA A 40 4.93 24.44 -15.37
CA ALA A 40 3.54 24.83 -15.09
C ALA A 40 3.21 26.31 -15.44
N GLY A 41 4.22 27.17 -15.46
CA GLY A 41 4.09 28.60 -15.77
C GLY A 41 4.13 28.95 -17.26
N THR A 42 4.48 28.00 -18.13
CA THR A 42 4.50 28.23 -19.59
C THR A 42 3.10 28.61 -20.06
N THR A 43 3.03 29.60 -20.95
CA THR A 43 1.77 30.11 -21.47
C THR A 43 1.51 29.62 -22.91
N PHE A 44 0.28 29.14 -23.12
CA PHE A 44 -0.18 28.65 -24.43
C PHE A 44 -1.46 29.36 -24.85
N ASP A 45 -1.75 29.29 -26.14
CA ASP A 45 -3.06 29.72 -26.61
C ASP A 45 -4.16 28.89 -25.99
N GLU A 46 -5.29 29.52 -25.65
CA GLU A 46 -6.43 28.82 -25.03
C GLU A 46 -7.02 27.70 -25.93
N THR A 47 -6.70 27.70 -27.20
CA THR A 47 -7.13 26.68 -28.18
C THR A 47 -6.07 25.64 -28.45
N ALA A 48 -4.86 25.75 -27.89
CA ALA A 48 -3.77 24.81 -28.12
C ALA A 48 -4.21 23.38 -27.70
N PRO A 49 -3.95 22.35 -28.52
CA PRO A 49 -4.19 20.97 -28.13
C PRO A 49 -3.39 20.61 -26.88
N ILE A 50 -4.06 20.23 -25.81
CA ILE A 50 -3.43 19.76 -24.56
C ILE A 50 -3.87 18.31 -24.34
N GLU A 51 -2.90 17.43 -24.15
CA GLU A 51 -3.11 16.04 -23.82
C GLU A 51 -2.39 15.73 -22.50
N VAL A 52 -3.06 15.03 -21.60
CA VAL A 52 -2.43 14.39 -20.45
C VAL A 52 -2.20 12.93 -20.84
N ARG A 53 -0.94 12.61 -21.21
CA ARG A 53 -0.53 11.26 -21.63
C ARG A 53 0.03 10.54 -20.42
N GLY A 54 -0.70 9.61 -19.93
CA GLY A 54 -0.33 8.78 -18.78
C GLY A 54 -1.59 8.46 -18.01
N ASN A 55 -1.62 7.30 -17.42
CA ASN A 55 -2.70 6.95 -16.52
C ASN A 55 -2.76 8.01 -15.41
N THR A 56 -3.87 8.72 -15.33
CA THR A 56 -4.29 9.24 -14.03
C THR A 56 -4.12 8.08 -13.06
N LEU A 57 -3.36 8.28 -11.97
CA LEU A 57 -3.17 7.21 -11.01
C LEU A 57 -4.53 6.61 -10.72
N LYS A 58 -4.68 5.29 -10.92
CA LYS A 58 -5.93 4.57 -10.67
C LYS A 58 -6.40 4.80 -9.23
N TYR A 59 -5.44 4.99 -8.32
CA TYR A 59 -5.63 5.24 -6.90
C TYR A 59 -4.99 6.57 -6.51
N VAL A 60 -5.33 7.11 -5.33
CA VAL A 60 -4.76 8.37 -4.80
C VAL A 60 -3.24 8.35 -4.66
N SER A 61 -2.63 7.17 -4.63
CA SER A 61 -1.17 6.99 -4.68
C SER A 61 -0.80 5.67 -5.36
N ARG A 62 0.48 5.53 -5.77
CA ARG A 62 1.02 4.30 -6.35
C ARG A 62 0.92 3.09 -5.39
N GLY A 63 0.79 3.34 -4.07
CA GLY A 63 0.59 2.29 -3.08
C GLY A 63 -0.57 1.37 -3.44
N GLY A 64 -1.68 1.91 -3.95
CA GLY A 64 -2.84 1.11 -4.34
C GLY A 64 -2.54 -0.01 -5.35
N LEU A 65 -1.52 0.15 -6.20
CA LEU A 65 -1.09 -0.89 -7.15
C LEU A 65 -0.50 -2.12 -6.45
N LYS A 66 0.08 -1.96 -5.26
CA LYS A 66 0.60 -3.07 -4.47
C LYS A 66 -0.55 -3.96 -3.99
N LEU A 67 -1.59 -3.35 -3.40
CA LEU A 67 -2.76 -4.09 -2.95
C LEU A 67 -3.54 -4.69 -4.14
N GLU A 68 -3.65 -3.97 -5.24
CA GLU A 68 -4.28 -4.49 -6.48
C GLU A 68 -3.59 -5.76 -6.98
N LYS A 69 -2.24 -5.78 -6.99
CA LYS A 69 -1.49 -6.99 -7.34
C LYS A 69 -1.83 -8.14 -6.39
N ALA A 70 -1.81 -7.89 -5.08
CA ALA A 70 -2.16 -8.90 -4.09
C ALA A 70 -3.58 -9.44 -4.31
N MET A 71 -4.56 -8.58 -4.49
CA MET A 71 -5.95 -8.98 -4.74
C MET A 71 -6.07 -9.86 -5.98
N THR A 72 -5.43 -9.45 -7.08
CA THR A 72 -5.51 -10.18 -8.35
C THR A 72 -4.81 -11.53 -8.29
N HIS A 73 -3.60 -11.59 -7.68
CA HIS A 73 -2.79 -12.81 -7.64
C HIS A 73 -3.26 -13.80 -6.56
N PHE A 74 -3.81 -13.29 -5.46
CA PHE A 74 -4.23 -14.12 -4.32
C PHE A 74 -5.73 -14.43 -4.31
N GLY A 75 -6.50 -13.83 -5.23
CA GLY A 75 -7.95 -14.00 -5.26
C GLY A 75 -8.68 -13.39 -4.06
N VAL A 76 -8.15 -12.29 -3.49
CA VAL A 76 -8.77 -11.61 -2.36
C VAL A 76 -10.01 -10.84 -2.81
N GLU A 77 -11.14 -11.15 -2.22
CA GLU A 77 -12.41 -10.44 -2.46
C GLU A 77 -12.74 -9.52 -1.28
N LEU A 78 -13.06 -8.26 -1.58
CA LEU A 78 -13.36 -7.23 -0.57
C LEU A 78 -14.82 -6.79 -0.56
N LYS A 79 -15.60 -7.30 -1.51
CA LYS A 79 -17.03 -6.96 -1.60
C LYS A 79 -17.74 -7.20 -0.26
N ASP A 80 -18.48 -6.20 0.19
CA ASP A 80 -19.28 -6.20 1.42
C ASP A 80 -18.47 -6.41 2.72
N LYS A 81 -17.12 -6.29 2.66
CA LYS A 81 -16.27 -6.41 3.85
C LYS A 81 -16.04 -5.06 4.54
N ILE A 82 -15.92 -5.11 5.86
CA ILE A 82 -15.34 -4.04 6.68
C ILE A 82 -13.84 -4.29 6.72
N CYS A 83 -13.07 -3.28 6.34
CA CYS A 83 -11.64 -3.37 6.16
C CYS A 83 -10.87 -2.40 7.07
N MET A 84 -9.58 -2.67 7.26
CA MET A 84 -8.65 -1.80 7.97
C MET A 84 -7.38 -1.62 7.13
N ASP A 85 -6.93 -0.37 6.98
CA ASP A 85 -5.70 0.03 6.31
C ASP A 85 -4.71 0.55 7.35
N VAL A 86 -3.69 -0.25 7.67
CA VAL A 86 -2.69 0.07 8.68
C VAL A 86 -1.45 0.64 8.02
N GLY A 87 -1.16 1.91 8.31
CA GLY A 87 -0.18 2.72 7.59
C GLY A 87 -0.81 3.37 6.36
N ALA A 88 -2.00 3.92 6.50
CA ALA A 88 -2.82 4.42 5.40
C ALA A 88 -2.15 5.54 4.59
N SER A 89 -1.33 6.39 5.22
CA SER A 89 -0.62 7.51 4.57
C SER A 89 -1.56 8.34 3.69
N THR A 90 -1.30 8.44 2.38
CA THR A 90 -2.17 9.15 1.42
C THR A 90 -3.49 8.42 1.16
N GLY A 91 -3.59 7.14 1.50
CA GLY A 91 -4.79 6.31 1.34
C GLY A 91 -4.83 5.48 0.06
N GLY A 92 -3.66 5.11 -0.50
CA GLY A 92 -3.63 4.30 -1.71
C GLY A 92 -4.31 2.94 -1.54
N PHE A 93 -4.09 2.27 -0.40
CA PHE A 93 -4.74 1.00 -0.10
C PHE A 93 -6.21 1.19 0.25
N THR A 94 -6.54 2.20 1.05
CA THR A 94 -7.93 2.59 1.35
C THR A 94 -8.73 2.79 0.06
N ASP A 95 -8.20 3.57 -0.91
CA ASP A 95 -8.86 3.84 -2.19
C ASP A 95 -9.03 2.55 -3.02
N CYS A 96 -8.01 1.68 -3.00
CA CYS A 96 -8.08 0.36 -3.65
C CYS A 96 -9.20 -0.50 -3.04
N MET A 97 -9.31 -0.57 -1.71
CA MET A 97 -10.35 -1.33 -1.03
C MET A 97 -11.75 -0.82 -1.38
N LEU A 98 -11.96 0.49 -1.34
CA LEU A 98 -13.26 1.10 -1.65
C LEU A 98 -13.68 0.86 -3.11
N GLN A 99 -12.73 0.94 -4.06
CA GLN A 99 -13.00 0.66 -5.47
C GLN A 99 -13.31 -0.83 -5.73
N ASN A 100 -12.89 -1.72 -4.83
CA ASN A 100 -13.14 -3.16 -4.91
C ASN A 100 -14.28 -3.62 -3.96
N GLY A 101 -15.13 -2.71 -3.52
CA GLY A 101 -16.41 -3.03 -2.88
C GLY A 101 -16.39 -3.13 -1.37
N ALA A 102 -15.31 -2.70 -0.69
CA ALA A 102 -15.33 -2.54 0.77
C ALA A 102 -16.42 -1.57 1.19
N VAL A 103 -17.23 -1.94 2.18
CA VAL A 103 -18.34 -1.12 2.66
C VAL A 103 -17.91 -0.12 3.73
N LYS A 104 -16.78 -0.38 4.38
CA LYS A 104 -16.18 0.51 5.38
C LYS A 104 -14.68 0.24 5.48
N VAL A 105 -13.89 1.30 5.63
CA VAL A 105 -12.44 1.19 5.80
C VAL A 105 -11.98 2.07 6.96
N TYR A 106 -11.35 1.46 7.95
CA TYR A 106 -10.63 2.15 9.01
C TYR A 106 -9.21 2.47 8.53
N SER A 107 -8.93 3.74 8.25
CA SER A 107 -7.60 4.19 7.77
C SER A 107 -6.76 4.66 8.95
N VAL A 108 -5.89 3.76 9.44
CA VAL A 108 -5.08 3.96 10.65
C VAL A 108 -3.68 4.41 10.27
N ASP A 109 -3.23 5.56 10.79
CA ASP A 109 -1.88 6.07 10.56
C ASP A 109 -1.37 6.86 11.79
N VAL A 110 -0.07 6.75 12.08
CA VAL A 110 0.58 7.58 13.12
C VAL A 110 0.79 9.02 12.67
N GLY A 111 0.80 9.27 11.37
CA GLY A 111 0.91 10.59 10.76
C GLY A 111 -0.35 11.44 10.90
N HIS A 112 -0.30 12.63 10.37
CA HIS A 112 -1.42 13.58 10.41
C HIS A 112 -1.53 14.38 9.12
N GLY A 113 -2.77 14.58 8.65
CA GLY A 113 -3.07 15.40 7.48
C GLY A 113 -2.62 14.80 6.15
N GLN A 114 -2.33 13.49 6.11
CA GLN A 114 -1.81 12.82 4.92
C GLN A 114 -2.90 12.20 4.05
N LEU A 115 -3.98 11.71 4.65
CA LEU A 115 -5.06 11.05 3.93
C LEU A 115 -5.69 11.99 2.90
N ALA A 116 -5.80 11.53 1.66
CA ALA A 116 -6.33 12.32 0.55
C ALA A 116 -7.72 12.86 0.85
N TRP A 117 -7.98 14.11 0.47
CA TRP A 117 -9.23 14.82 0.79
C TRP A 117 -10.48 14.07 0.35
N LYS A 118 -10.47 13.44 -0.83
CA LYS A 118 -11.62 12.66 -1.31
C LYS A 118 -11.95 11.48 -0.39
N LEU A 119 -10.93 10.83 0.20
CA LEU A 119 -11.12 9.71 1.11
C LEU A 119 -11.56 10.17 2.49
N ARG A 120 -11.04 11.30 2.94
CA ARG A 120 -11.42 11.91 4.21
C ARG A 120 -12.90 12.31 4.26
N ASN A 121 -13.50 12.59 3.10
CA ASN A 121 -14.91 12.95 2.95
C ASN A 121 -15.79 11.79 2.43
N ASP A 122 -15.26 10.59 2.27
CA ASP A 122 -16.05 9.41 1.92
C ASP A 122 -16.67 8.83 3.20
N GLU A 123 -17.98 8.71 3.22
CA GLU A 123 -18.75 8.22 4.40
C GLU A 123 -18.35 6.80 4.82
N ARG A 124 -17.76 6.03 3.92
CA ARG A 124 -17.27 4.69 4.20
C ARG A 124 -15.89 4.68 4.88
N VAL A 125 -15.22 5.82 4.98
CA VAL A 125 -13.85 5.93 5.55
C VAL A 125 -13.90 6.48 6.96
N VAL A 126 -13.33 5.74 7.90
CA VAL A 126 -13.04 6.21 9.25
C VAL A 126 -11.57 6.61 9.31
N CYS A 127 -11.30 7.92 9.30
CA CYS A 127 -9.95 8.46 9.34
C CYS A 127 -9.41 8.44 10.77
N MET A 128 -8.41 7.58 11.03
CA MET A 128 -7.76 7.40 12.33
C MET A 128 -6.29 7.83 12.27
N GLU A 129 -6.05 9.10 12.03
CA GLU A 129 -4.72 9.71 12.08
C GLU A 129 -4.23 9.91 13.52
N LYS A 130 -2.91 10.11 13.71
CA LYS A 130 -2.24 10.16 15.03
C LYS A 130 -2.52 8.92 15.88
N THR A 131 -2.77 7.81 15.24
CA THR A 131 -3.18 6.56 15.89
C THR A 131 -2.14 5.49 15.67
N ASN A 132 -1.61 4.94 16.76
CA ASN A 132 -0.68 3.83 16.71
C ASN A 132 -1.46 2.51 16.88
N ILE A 133 -1.46 1.68 15.84
CA ILE A 133 -2.19 0.41 15.81
C ILE A 133 -1.89 -0.51 17.00
N ARG A 134 -0.70 -0.41 17.59
CA ARG A 134 -0.33 -1.23 18.75
C ARG A 134 -1.20 -1.01 20.00
N TYR A 135 -1.92 0.09 20.03
CA TYR A 135 -2.77 0.48 21.17
C TYR A 135 -4.26 0.56 20.80
N VAL A 136 -4.60 0.19 19.57
CA VAL A 136 -5.99 0.16 19.11
C VAL A 136 -6.66 -1.12 19.59
N THR A 137 -7.87 -0.96 20.12
CA THR A 137 -8.71 -2.06 20.62
C THR A 137 -10.12 -1.97 20.04
N HIS A 138 -11.00 -2.92 20.36
CA HIS A 138 -12.42 -2.85 19.99
C HIS A 138 -13.19 -1.64 20.58
N GLU A 139 -12.62 -0.94 21.56
CA GLU A 139 -13.17 0.36 22.00
C GLU A 139 -13.00 1.43 20.93
N ASN A 140 -11.92 1.37 20.14
CA ASN A 140 -11.64 2.31 19.06
C ASN A 140 -12.23 1.85 17.71
N ILE A 141 -12.22 0.53 17.47
CA ILE A 141 -12.76 -0.13 16.27
C ILE A 141 -13.78 -1.18 16.74
N PRO A 142 -15.06 -0.80 16.87
CA PRO A 142 -16.08 -1.73 17.38
C PRO A 142 -16.50 -2.81 16.39
N ASP A 143 -16.19 -2.63 15.10
CA ASP A 143 -16.50 -3.61 14.07
C ASP A 143 -15.43 -4.73 14.03
N GLU A 144 -15.86 -5.93 13.73
CA GLU A 144 -14.94 -7.03 13.39
C GLU A 144 -14.41 -6.86 11.96
N ILE A 145 -13.10 -6.88 11.83
CA ILE A 145 -12.43 -6.61 10.55
C ILE A 145 -12.35 -7.90 9.71
N GLY A 146 -12.97 -7.88 8.55
CA GLY A 146 -12.92 -9.00 7.60
C GLY A 146 -11.66 -9.06 6.74
N PHE A 147 -11.00 -7.89 6.55
CA PHE A 147 -9.74 -7.79 5.82
C PHE A 147 -8.90 -6.64 6.34
N SER A 148 -7.60 -6.85 6.50
CA SER A 148 -6.66 -5.78 6.81
C SER A 148 -5.49 -5.74 5.84
N SER A 149 -5.10 -4.54 5.40
CA SER A 149 -3.79 -4.31 4.78
C SER A 149 -2.83 -3.71 5.78
N ILE A 150 -1.52 -3.99 5.63
CA ILE A 150 -0.46 -3.42 6.47
C ILE A 150 0.69 -2.93 5.58
N ASP A 151 0.87 -1.60 5.51
CA ASP A 151 1.98 -0.94 4.79
C ASP A 151 2.68 0.07 5.73
N VAL A 152 3.34 -0.43 6.77
CA VAL A 152 4.00 0.39 7.78
C VAL A 152 5.48 0.63 7.47
N SER A 153 6.04 1.69 8.04
CA SER A 153 7.46 2.05 7.91
C SER A 153 8.10 2.26 9.28
N PHE A 154 9.40 1.96 9.39
CA PHE A 154 10.22 2.15 10.60
C PHE A 154 9.80 1.29 11.80
N ILE A 155 9.06 0.23 11.56
CA ILE A 155 8.62 -0.74 12.58
C ILE A 155 8.56 -2.13 11.95
N SER A 156 8.90 -3.16 12.72
CA SER A 156 8.76 -4.55 12.30
C SER A 156 7.30 -5.01 12.33
N LEU A 157 6.91 -5.84 11.38
CA LEU A 157 5.60 -6.51 11.34
C LEU A 157 5.36 -7.36 12.59
N THR A 158 6.41 -7.88 13.25
CA THR A 158 6.30 -8.63 14.51
C THR A 158 5.69 -7.81 15.66
N LYS A 159 5.70 -6.47 15.55
CA LYS A 159 5.08 -5.57 16.54
C LYS A 159 3.65 -5.17 16.19
N VAL A 160 3.22 -5.46 14.96
CA VAL A 160 1.96 -4.97 14.37
C VAL A 160 0.96 -6.10 14.17
N LEU A 161 1.42 -7.29 13.77
CA LEU A 161 0.54 -8.42 13.44
C LEU A 161 -0.33 -8.88 14.62
N GLY A 162 0.22 -8.92 15.84
CA GLY A 162 -0.57 -9.29 17.02
C GLY A 162 -1.75 -8.33 17.29
N PRO A 163 -1.51 -7.02 17.42
CA PRO A 163 -2.58 -6.02 17.54
C PRO A 163 -3.61 -6.08 16.41
N VAL A 164 -3.17 -6.28 15.15
CA VAL A 164 -4.10 -6.42 14.02
C VAL A 164 -4.93 -7.68 14.16
N LYS A 165 -4.31 -8.83 14.53
CA LYS A 165 -5.00 -10.12 14.76
C LYS A 165 -6.16 -9.96 15.73
N ALA A 166 -5.96 -9.23 16.82
CA ALA A 166 -6.97 -9.02 17.86
C ALA A 166 -8.22 -8.26 17.39
N LEU A 167 -8.17 -7.60 16.24
CA LEU A 167 -9.30 -6.86 15.65
C LEU A 167 -9.96 -7.61 14.48
N LEU A 168 -9.35 -8.71 14.04
CA LEU A 168 -9.88 -9.51 12.94
C LEU A 168 -10.97 -10.45 13.46
N LYS A 169 -12.00 -10.62 12.65
CA LYS A 169 -12.93 -11.73 12.84
C LYS A 169 -12.24 -13.08 12.58
N ASP A 170 -12.85 -14.16 13.01
CA ASP A 170 -12.49 -15.49 12.56
C ASP A 170 -12.53 -15.53 11.03
N ASP A 171 -11.61 -16.22 10.40
CA ASP A 171 -11.41 -16.24 8.94
C ASP A 171 -11.02 -14.87 8.29
N GLY A 172 -10.83 -13.82 9.07
CA GLY A 172 -10.35 -12.52 8.58
C GLY A 172 -8.98 -12.65 7.92
N GLN A 173 -8.76 -11.92 6.82
CA GLN A 173 -7.53 -12.01 6.04
C GLN A 173 -6.67 -10.75 6.18
N VAL A 174 -5.37 -10.93 6.00
CA VAL A 174 -4.38 -9.84 6.02
C VAL A 174 -3.50 -9.92 4.79
N VAL A 175 -3.26 -8.78 4.16
CA VAL A 175 -2.14 -8.62 3.22
C VAL A 175 -1.17 -7.61 3.83
N CYS A 176 0.05 -8.04 4.16
CA CYS A 176 1.06 -7.17 4.72
C CYS A 176 2.29 -7.05 3.82
N LEU A 177 2.91 -5.87 3.82
CA LEU A 177 4.18 -5.65 3.13
C LEU A 177 5.34 -5.99 4.04
N ILE A 178 6.13 -6.98 3.64
CA ILE A 178 7.44 -7.24 4.21
C ILE A 178 8.44 -6.28 3.56
N LYS A 179 9.06 -5.45 4.37
CA LYS A 179 10.04 -4.45 3.94
C LYS A 179 11.40 -4.79 4.56
N PRO A 180 12.32 -5.40 3.81
CA PRO A 180 13.61 -5.85 4.36
C PRO A 180 14.37 -4.75 5.10
N GLN A 181 14.29 -3.50 4.65
CA GLN A 181 14.96 -2.36 5.28
C GLN A 181 14.47 -2.04 6.70
N PHE A 182 13.28 -2.50 7.10
CA PHE A 182 12.74 -2.29 8.45
C PHE A 182 12.74 -3.54 9.32
N GLU A 183 13.12 -4.69 8.74
CA GLU A 183 13.12 -6.00 9.41
C GLU A 183 14.54 -6.53 9.67
N ALA A 184 15.51 -6.25 8.78
CA ALA A 184 16.79 -6.93 8.74
C ALA A 184 17.83 -6.51 9.81
N GLY A 185 17.54 -5.45 10.60
CA GLY A 185 18.55 -4.84 11.48
C GLY A 185 19.48 -3.87 10.73
N ARG A 186 20.02 -2.88 11.46
CA ARG A 186 20.75 -1.76 10.87
C ARG A 186 22.04 -2.18 10.16
N GLU A 187 22.69 -3.23 10.63
CA GLU A 187 23.97 -3.75 10.12
C GLU A 187 23.83 -4.36 8.70
N LYS A 188 22.62 -4.81 8.35
CA LYS A 188 22.32 -5.41 7.02
C LYS A 188 21.76 -4.40 6.03
N VAL A 189 21.51 -3.16 6.46
CA VAL A 189 20.98 -2.10 5.61
C VAL A 189 22.11 -1.24 5.07
N GLY A 190 22.19 -1.13 3.74
CA GLY A 190 23.20 -0.32 3.07
C GLY A 190 23.11 1.17 3.36
N LYS A 191 24.18 1.93 3.03
CA LYS A 191 24.31 3.39 3.31
C LYS A 191 23.16 4.26 2.80
N LYS A 192 22.42 3.79 1.78
CA LYS A 192 21.25 4.48 1.21
C LYS A 192 19.92 3.95 1.73
N GLY A 193 19.91 3.18 2.82
CA GLY A 193 18.68 2.59 3.34
C GLY A 193 18.13 1.43 2.49
N VAL A 194 18.97 0.80 1.65
CA VAL A 194 18.53 -0.27 0.74
C VAL A 194 19.20 -1.59 1.12
N VAL A 195 18.41 -2.64 1.25
CA VAL A 195 18.84 -4.03 1.36
C VAL A 195 18.91 -4.63 -0.04
N ARG A 196 20.08 -5.15 -0.44
CA ARG A 196 20.33 -5.70 -1.78
C ARG A 196 20.64 -7.20 -1.77
N ASP A 197 21.06 -7.71 -0.63
CA ASP A 197 21.46 -9.11 -0.48
C ASP A 197 20.23 -10.01 -0.44
N LYS A 198 20.13 -10.91 -1.42
CA LYS A 198 19.04 -11.90 -1.51
C LYS A 198 18.94 -12.78 -0.28
N ALA A 199 20.08 -13.13 0.34
CA ALA A 199 20.09 -13.94 1.55
C ALA A 199 19.42 -13.20 2.72
N VAL A 200 19.62 -11.87 2.81
CA VAL A 200 18.95 -11.04 3.81
C VAL A 200 17.46 -10.93 3.54
N HIS A 201 17.04 -10.81 2.26
CA HIS A 201 15.63 -10.82 1.90
C HIS A 201 14.96 -12.13 2.32
N LEU A 202 15.61 -13.27 2.02
CA LEU A 202 15.12 -14.59 2.41
C LEU A 202 14.97 -14.72 3.93
N GLU A 203 16.02 -14.39 4.67
CA GLU A 203 16.03 -14.43 6.15
C GLU A 203 14.87 -13.60 6.74
N VAL A 204 14.64 -12.41 6.20
CA VAL A 204 13.56 -11.51 6.65
C VAL A 204 12.19 -12.12 6.38
N ILE A 205 11.97 -12.66 5.19
CA ILE A 205 10.70 -13.30 4.82
C ILE A 205 10.42 -14.49 5.74
N GLU A 206 11.40 -15.36 5.93
CA GLU A 206 11.27 -16.54 6.79
C GLU A 206 11.00 -16.16 8.26
N MET A 207 11.67 -15.12 8.77
CA MET A 207 11.44 -14.59 10.11
C MET A 207 10.01 -14.09 10.29
N VAL A 208 9.49 -13.30 9.34
CA VAL A 208 8.11 -12.78 9.41
C VAL A 208 7.08 -13.91 9.30
N ILE A 209 7.29 -14.88 8.41
CA ILE A 209 6.44 -16.06 8.27
C ILE A 209 6.42 -16.88 9.57
N ALA A 210 7.60 -17.17 10.14
CA ALA A 210 7.70 -17.92 11.40
C ALA A 210 6.96 -17.20 12.53
N PHE A 211 7.11 -15.88 12.63
CA PHE A 211 6.38 -15.09 13.62
C PHE A 211 4.87 -15.14 13.39
N ALA A 212 4.39 -14.94 12.16
CA ALA A 212 2.96 -14.98 11.84
C ALA A 212 2.35 -16.34 12.22
N LYS A 213 3.04 -17.45 11.88
CA LYS A 213 2.62 -18.80 12.30
C LYS A 213 2.59 -18.94 13.81
N SER A 214 3.59 -18.43 14.52
CA SER A 214 3.68 -18.57 15.99
C SER A 214 2.52 -17.89 16.74
N ILE A 215 1.87 -16.93 16.13
CA ILE A 215 0.69 -16.25 16.68
C ILE A 215 -0.64 -16.74 16.05
N GLY A 216 -0.61 -17.87 15.31
CA GLY A 216 -1.80 -18.53 14.79
C GLY A 216 -2.36 -18.00 13.48
N PHE A 217 -1.55 -17.35 12.65
CA PHE A 217 -1.91 -17.11 11.26
C PHE A 217 -1.56 -18.30 10.37
N GLU A 218 -2.45 -18.64 9.47
CA GLU A 218 -2.17 -19.49 8.32
C GLU A 218 -1.52 -18.65 7.22
N ILE A 219 -0.48 -19.19 6.55
CA ILE A 219 0.17 -18.58 5.42
C ILE A 219 -0.54 -19.02 4.15
N LEU A 220 -1.12 -18.10 3.40
CA LEU A 220 -1.85 -18.42 2.17
C LEU A 220 -1.00 -18.19 0.92
N ASN A 221 -0.38 -17.03 0.78
CA ASN A 221 0.37 -16.66 -0.41
C ASN A 221 1.54 -15.73 -0.09
N LEU A 222 2.53 -15.74 -0.97
CA LEU A 222 3.66 -14.81 -0.98
C LEU A 222 3.95 -14.36 -2.41
N GLU A 223 4.20 -13.06 -2.61
CA GLU A 223 4.54 -12.47 -3.90
C GLU A 223 5.43 -11.24 -3.67
N PHE A 224 6.11 -10.73 -4.68
CA PHE A 224 6.83 -9.46 -4.58
C PHE A 224 5.95 -8.29 -5.05
N SER A 225 6.19 -7.11 -4.48
CA SER A 225 5.50 -5.86 -4.86
C SER A 225 5.77 -5.52 -6.34
N PRO A 226 4.77 -5.04 -7.10
CA PRO A 226 4.97 -4.65 -8.50
C PRO A 226 5.85 -3.41 -8.67
N ILE A 227 6.08 -2.68 -7.60
CA ILE A 227 6.90 -1.45 -7.56
C ILE A 227 7.84 -1.49 -6.37
N LYS A 228 9.04 -0.93 -6.55
CA LYS A 228 9.98 -0.70 -5.45
C LYS A 228 9.48 0.37 -4.50
N GLY A 229 9.91 0.30 -3.24
CA GLY A 229 9.76 1.36 -2.26
C GLY A 229 10.47 2.66 -2.68
N PRO A 230 10.22 3.78 -1.97
CA PRO A 230 10.75 5.11 -2.36
C PRO A 230 12.27 5.15 -2.54
N GLU A 231 13.02 4.44 -1.71
CA GLU A 231 14.49 4.38 -1.75
C GLU A 231 15.04 3.29 -2.70
N GLY A 232 14.14 2.55 -3.38
CA GLY A 232 14.49 1.50 -4.31
C GLY A 232 14.55 0.09 -3.70
N ASN A 233 14.04 -0.11 -2.49
CA ASN A 233 13.93 -1.43 -1.88
C ASN A 233 12.90 -2.31 -2.59
N ILE A 234 13.23 -3.58 -2.77
CA ILE A 234 12.26 -4.62 -3.13
C ILE A 234 11.45 -4.93 -1.86
N GLU A 235 10.15 -5.01 -2.01
CA GLU A 235 9.20 -5.30 -0.94
C GLU A 235 8.35 -6.51 -1.32
N TYR A 236 7.83 -7.23 -0.33
CA TYR A 236 7.07 -8.46 -0.56
C TYR A 236 5.66 -8.37 0.01
N LEU A 237 4.72 -9.04 -0.61
CA LEU A 237 3.32 -9.14 -0.24
C LEU A 237 3.09 -10.50 0.40
N LEU A 238 2.75 -10.53 1.67
CA LEU A 238 2.42 -11.75 2.41
C LEU A 238 0.93 -11.77 2.70
N HIS A 239 0.25 -12.86 2.33
CA HIS A 239 -1.18 -13.08 2.56
C HIS A 239 -1.39 -14.10 3.66
N LEU A 240 -2.16 -13.70 4.65
CA LEU A 240 -2.40 -14.44 5.88
C LEU A 240 -3.90 -14.61 6.11
N GLN A 241 -4.30 -15.68 6.79
CA GLN A 241 -5.64 -15.85 7.30
C GLN A 241 -5.63 -16.05 8.82
N ASN A 242 -6.54 -15.33 9.48
CA ASN A 242 -6.78 -15.51 10.91
C ASN A 242 -7.63 -16.75 11.13
N HIS A 243 -7.34 -17.44 12.23
CA HIS A 243 -8.17 -18.53 12.72
C HIS A 243 -8.44 -18.33 14.21
N PRO A 244 -9.58 -18.82 14.71
CA PRO A 244 -9.87 -18.79 16.14
C PRO A 244 -8.79 -19.55 16.90
N GLU A 245 -8.50 -19.09 18.10
CA GLU A 245 -7.62 -19.81 19.00
C GLU A 245 -8.28 -21.11 19.45
N GLY A 246 -7.51 -22.19 19.48
CA GLY A 246 -7.93 -23.44 20.08
C GLY A 246 -7.93 -23.32 21.61
N GLU A 247 -8.45 -24.38 22.33
CA GLU A 247 -8.48 -24.42 23.79
C GLU A 247 -7.08 -24.27 24.43
N ASP A 248 -6.02 -24.72 23.72
CA ASP A 248 -4.62 -24.67 24.14
C ASP A 248 -3.84 -23.48 23.58
N GLY A 249 -4.50 -22.51 22.98
CA GLY A 249 -3.88 -21.32 22.34
C GLY A 249 -3.91 -21.35 20.81
N PRO A 250 -3.05 -20.55 20.14
CA PRO A 250 -3.07 -20.43 18.68
C PRO A 250 -2.72 -21.76 18.00
N VAL A 251 -3.52 -22.15 17.00
CA VAL A 251 -3.24 -23.32 16.17
C VAL A 251 -2.08 -23.00 15.23
N ILE A 252 -1.05 -23.86 15.24
CA ILE A 252 0.11 -23.71 14.36
C ILE A 252 -0.12 -24.52 13.07
N TYR A 253 -0.18 -23.81 11.95
CA TYR A 253 -0.29 -24.43 10.63
C TYR A 253 1.09 -24.83 10.11
N GLU A 254 1.33 -26.14 9.94
CA GLU A 254 2.64 -26.65 9.50
C GLU A 254 2.88 -26.43 8.01
N GLU A 255 1.82 -26.46 7.21
CA GLU A 255 1.93 -26.26 5.78
C GLU A 255 2.47 -24.86 5.41
N MET A 256 3.35 -24.83 4.44
CA MET A 256 3.89 -23.62 3.86
C MET A 256 3.71 -23.68 2.35
N PRO A 257 2.56 -23.19 1.83
CA PRO A 257 2.23 -23.29 0.40
C PRO A 257 3.02 -22.32 -0.47
N VAL A 258 4.03 -21.65 0.12
CA VAL A 258 4.83 -20.62 -0.53
C VAL A 258 6.31 -21.02 -0.60
N ASP A 259 6.99 -20.56 -1.63
CA ASP A 259 8.43 -20.77 -1.85
C ASP A 259 9.17 -19.42 -1.77
N PRO A 260 9.69 -19.01 -0.58
CA PRO A 260 10.39 -17.75 -0.41
C PRO A 260 11.63 -17.62 -1.29
N VAL A 261 12.36 -18.72 -1.53
CA VAL A 261 13.57 -18.70 -2.37
C VAL A 261 13.23 -18.31 -3.79
N LYS A 262 12.21 -18.97 -4.37
CA LYS A 262 11.72 -18.67 -5.71
C LYS A 262 11.26 -17.21 -5.84
N ILE A 263 10.47 -16.73 -4.88
CA ILE A 263 9.94 -15.35 -4.91
C ILE A 263 11.06 -14.30 -4.82
N VAL A 264 12.09 -14.53 -4.00
CA VAL A 264 13.25 -13.63 -3.92
C VAL A 264 14.02 -13.61 -5.26
N GLU A 265 14.24 -14.75 -5.88
CA GLU A 265 14.91 -14.82 -7.19
C GLU A 265 14.10 -14.11 -8.28
N GLU A 266 12.81 -14.33 -8.36
CA GLU A 266 11.92 -13.68 -9.33
C GLU A 266 11.86 -12.17 -9.12
N ALA A 267 11.78 -11.70 -7.86
CA ALA A 267 11.76 -10.29 -7.52
C ALA A 267 13.02 -9.55 -7.99
N HIS A 268 14.19 -10.11 -7.71
CA HIS A 268 15.47 -9.54 -8.14
C HIS A 268 15.62 -9.60 -9.67
N ALA A 269 15.22 -10.70 -10.31
CA ALA A 269 15.24 -10.82 -11.77
C ALA A 269 14.34 -9.79 -12.48
N ALA A 270 13.18 -9.47 -11.89
CA ALA A 270 12.22 -8.53 -12.44
C ALA A 270 12.60 -7.07 -12.18
N LEU A 271 13.06 -6.75 -10.95
CA LEU A 271 13.16 -5.37 -10.46
C LEU A 271 14.58 -4.80 -10.44
N ASP A 272 15.65 -5.62 -10.51
CA ASP A 272 17.04 -5.12 -10.53
C ASP A 272 17.56 -4.77 -11.92
N LYS A 273 16.70 -4.82 -12.94
CA LYS A 273 17.06 -4.45 -14.33
C LYS A 273 16.93 -2.96 -14.64
N GLU A 274 16.58 -2.15 -13.65
CA GLU A 274 16.45 -0.69 -13.80
C GLU A 274 17.58 0.10 -13.16
#